data_8c97c2074c83d74d4782405a28471097
#
_entry.id   8c97c2074c83d74d4782405a28471097
#
_cell.length_a   1.000
_cell.length_b   1.000
_cell.length_c   1.000
_cell.angle_alpha   90.00
_cell.angle_beta   90.00
_cell.angle_gamma   90.00
#
_symmetry.space_group_name_H-M   'P 1'
#
loop_
_entity.id
_entity.type
_entity.pdbx_description
1 polymer ?
#
loop_
_entity_poly.entity_id
_entity_poly.type
_entity_poly.pdbx_seq_one_letter_code
_entity_poly.pdbx_strand_id
1 'polypeptide(L)'
;MLNTNKVLADSGVAFGTSGARGLVEQFTPDVCAAFTLAFVDSLKGEFTVGFMALAIDNRPSSYAMAQACAAALRSVGIATVYYGVVPTPALAYAAMQRSIPCIMVTGSHIPFDRNGLKFYRPDGEITKADEQAILAADVSFEPVSELAELNVLSDAADEYVDRYLSLFDGPFLAGKHIGIYEHSSAGRDLYQALFEKLGAKVTPIERSDQFVPIDTEAVSEEDKQKALNWSKASGFDAIFSTDGDGDRPLVADEKGVWLRGDILGLLCARQLGVEALAIPVSCNTSVEASGAFKHVERTKIGSPYVIAEFDALGKRYASVAGFEANGGFLLGSDAVINGKALKALPTRDAVLPAIMLLAASTGEKTISELVDECTVRFTASDRIQNFATEKSKQIIAQYTGDEDSLIALLGFDSVTVNNVDTTDGLRMTLSTGDVVHLRPSGNAPELRCYAESTGNSRAQTLVNQVLAKVQDLRA
;
A
#
# COMPACT_ATOMS: atom_id res chain seq x y z
N MET A 1 -33.47 -13.63 11.76
CA MET A 1 -32.72 -12.36 11.92
C MET A 1 -31.33 -12.64 12.46
N LEU A 2 -30.29 -12.16 11.81
CA LEU A 2 -28.91 -12.16 12.24
C LEU A 2 -28.59 -10.81 12.91
N ASN A 3 -27.42 -10.73 13.56
CA ASN A 3 -26.94 -9.50 14.17
C ASN A 3 -25.47 -9.27 13.81
N THR A 4 -25.11 -8.06 13.41
CA THR A 4 -23.76 -7.75 12.89
C THR A 4 -22.67 -8.12 13.88
N ASN A 5 -22.74 -7.67 15.14
CA ASN A 5 -21.67 -7.92 16.11
C ASN A 5 -21.42 -9.41 16.34
N LYS A 6 -22.49 -10.22 16.38
CA LYS A 6 -22.37 -11.66 16.56
C LYS A 6 -21.77 -12.34 15.31
N VAL A 7 -22.27 -11.99 14.12
CA VAL A 7 -21.77 -12.57 12.86
C VAL A 7 -20.29 -12.21 12.68
N LEU A 8 -19.89 -10.98 12.98
CA LEU A 8 -18.50 -10.55 12.90
C LEU A 8 -17.61 -11.30 13.90
N ALA A 9 -18.03 -11.42 15.15
CA ALA A 9 -17.28 -12.12 16.19
C ALA A 9 -17.07 -13.62 15.87
N ASP A 10 -18.09 -14.27 15.30
CA ASP A 10 -18.08 -15.70 14.98
C ASP A 10 -17.38 -16.00 13.62
N SER A 11 -17.13 -15.00 12.78
CA SER A 11 -16.65 -15.18 11.41
C SER A 11 -15.17 -15.64 11.31
N GLY A 12 -14.36 -15.30 12.30
CA GLY A 12 -12.89 -15.46 12.22
C GLY A 12 -12.20 -14.43 11.31
N VAL A 13 -12.95 -13.50 10.71
CA VAL A 13 -12.40 -12.38 9.93
C VAL A 13 -11.98 -11.26 10.91
N ALA A 14 -10.80 -10.68 10.69
CA ALA A 14 -10.27 -9.64 11.55
C ALA A 14 -9.77 -8.43 10.75
N PHE A 15 -9.78 -7.26 11.37
CA PHE A 15 -9.13 -6.09 10.79
C PHE A 15 -7.62 -6.26 10.81
N GLY A 16 -7.00 -6.07 9.63
CA GLY A 16 -5.56 -5.96 9.47
C GLY A 16 -5.10 -4.49 9.49
N THR A 17 -3.99 -4.19 8.82
CA THR A 17 -3.49 -2.80 8.70
C THR A 17 -4.44 -1.92 7.87
N SER A 18 -5.10 -2.50 6.86
CA SER A 18 -6.08 -1.82 5.99
C SER A 18 -7.22 -2.77 5.68
N GLY A 19 -8.35 -2.59 6.35
CA GLY A 19 -9.58 -3.35 6.13
C GLY A 19 -9.64 -4.73 6.78
N ALA A 20 -10.80 -5.37 6.67
CA ALA A 20 -11.07 -6.70 7.20
C ALA A 20 -10.49 -7.77 6.29
N ARG A 21 -9.86 -8.81 6.86
CA ARG A 21 -9.20 -9.90 6.12
C ARG A 21 -9.46 -11.26 6.75
N GLY A 22 -9.55 -12.29 5.90
CA GLY A 22 -9.77 -13.66 6.34
C GLY A 22 -9.55 -14.65 5.20
N LEU A 23 -9.81 -15.93 5.47
CA LEU A 23 -9.91 -16.94 4.42
C LEU A 23 -11.17 -16.70 3.57
N VAL A 24 -11.13 -17.06 2.29
CA VAL A 24 -12.28 -16.92 1.39
C VAL A 24 -13.53 -17.59 1.95
N GLU A 25 -13.39 -18.78 2.55
CA GLU A 25 -14.49 -19.52 3.16
C GLU A 25 -15.15 -18.83 4.36
N GLN A 26 -14.43 -17.90 5.02
CA GLN A 26 -14.94 -17.10 6.12
C GLN A 26 -15.82 -15.93 5.65
N PHE A 27 -15.65 -15.48 4.41
CA PHE A 27 -16.46 -14.43 3.81
C PHE A 27 -17.75 -15.01 3.19
N THR A 28 -18.59 -15.61 4.02
CA THR A 28 -19.93 -16.00 3.59
C THR A 28 -20.75 -14.77 3.18
N PRO A 29 -21.85 -14.91 2.41
CA PRO A 29 -22.71 -13.77 2.08
C PRO A 29 -23.18 -12.99 3.30
N ASP A 30 -23.50 -13.69 4.40
CA ASP A 30 -23.95 -13.04 5.64
C ASP A 30 -22.82 -12.29 6.36
N VAL A 31 -21.57 -12.77 6.29
CA VAL A 31 -20.40 -12.06 6.83
C VAL A 31 -20.11 -10.79 6.03
N CYS A 32 -20.16 -10.85 4.69
CA CYS A 32 -20.02 -9.66 3.84
C CYS A 32 -21.13 -8.64 4.12
N ALA A 33 -22.38 -9.11 4.29
CA ALA A 33 -23.50 -8.26 4.65
C ALA A 33 -23.32 -7.62 6.04
N ALA A 34 -22.88 -8.39 7.04
CA ALA A 34 -22.63 -7.89 8.38
C ALA A 34 -21.58 -6.77 8.40
N PHE A 35 -20.43 -6.96 7.71
CA PHE A 35 -19.42 -5.91 7.59
C PHE A 35 -19.96 -4.67 6.88
N THR A 36 -20.71 -4.84 5.79
CA THR A 36 -21.30 -3.74 5.03
C THR A 36 -22.28 -2.93 5.85
N LEU A 37 -23.19 -3.59 6.56
CA LEU A 37 -24.21 -2.93 7.41
C LEU A 37 -23.57 -2.28 8.64
N ALA A 38 -22.57 -2.91 9.24
CA ALA A 38 -21.79 -2.33 10.33
C ALA A 38 -21.03 -1.08 9.88
N PHE A 39 -20.46 -1.08 8.68
CA PHE A 39 -19.82 0.10 8.09
C PHE A 39 -20.85 1.21 7.81
N VAL A 40 -22.01 0.89 7.24
CA VAL A 40 -23.09 1.89 7.08
C VAL A 40 -23.50 2.48 8.41
N ASP A 41 -23.60 1.66 9.46
CA ASP A 41 -23.97 2.12 10.80
C ASP A 41 -22.91 3.05 11.41
N SER A 42 -21.61 2.74 11.21
CA SER A 42 -20.50 3.58 11.70
C SER A 42 -20.46 4.98 11.08
N LEU A 43 -21.05 5.16 9.90
CA LEU A 43 -21.12 6.46 9.22
C LEU A 43 -22.29 7.34 9.68
N LYS A 44 -23.26 6.77 10.41
CA LYS A 44 -24.44 7.51 10.89
C LYS A 44 -24.06 8.65 11.83
N GLY A 45 -24.74 9.78 11.66
CA GLY A 45 -24.51 10.97 12.48
C GLY A 45 -23.40 11.88 11.93
N GLU A 46 -22.52 11.37 11.10
CA GLU A 46 -21.48 12.15 10.41
C GLU A 46 -21.80 12.34 8.92
N PHE A 47 -22.30 11.28 8.27
CA PHE A 47 -22.61 11.30 6.84
C PHE A 47 -24.03 10.81 6.54
N THR A 48 -24.61 11.37 5.47
CA THR A 48 -25.86 10.86 4.89
C THR A 48 -25.51 9.94 3.72
N VAL A 49 -25.82 8.64 3.84
CA VAL A 49 -25.44 7.63 2.85
C VAL A 49 -26.66 7.20 2.03
N GLY A 50 -26.79 7.74 0.82
CA GLY A 50 -27.82 7.30 -0.16
C GLY A 50 -27.26 6.38 -1.24
N PHE A 51 -25.92 6.44 -1.47
CA PHE A 51 -25.18 5.64 -2.43
C PHE A 51 -23.91 5.11 -1.79
N MET A 52 -23.46 3.93 -2.23
CA MET A 52 -22.14 3.39 -1.89
C MET A 52 -21.50 2.78 -3.12
N ALA A 53 -20.25 3.14 -3.36
CA ALA A 53 -19.49 2.58 -4.49
C ALA A 53 -18.84 1.25 -4.08
N LEU A 54 -18.82 0.30 -5.02
CA LEU A 54 -18.16 -1.00 -4.88
C LEU A 54 -17.24 -1.24 -6.07
N ALA A 55 -16.09 -1.85 -5.81
CA ALA A 55 -15.21 -2.41 -6.83
C ALA A 55 -14.50 -3.67 -6.31
N ILE A 56 -13.88 -4.40 -7.22
CA ILE A 56 -13.22 -5.67 -6.94
C ILE A 56 -11.83 -5.74 -7.58
N ASP A 57 -10.97 -6.61 -7.05
CA ASP A 57 -9.77 -7.09 -7.73
C ASP A 57 -10.08 -8.35 -8.59
N ASN A 58 -9.05 -8.90 -9.24
CA ASN A 58 -9.16 -10.08 -10.09
C ASN A 58 -9.18 -11.41 -9.32
N ARG A 59 -9.46 -11.44 -8.01
CA ARG A 59 -9.62 -12.69 -7.27
C ARG A 59 -10.94 -13.37 -7.63
N PRO A 60 -10.96 -14.70 -7.81
CA PRO A 60 -12.19 -15.41 -8.17
C PRO A 60 -13.36 -15.21 -7.20
N SER A 61 -13.05 -14.99 -5.91
CA SER A 61 -14.06 -14.80 -4.85
C SER A 61 -14.64 -13.39 -4.79
N SER A 62 -13.98 -12.38 -5.38
CA SER A 62 -14.30 -10.97 -5.14
C SER A 62 -15.70 -10.59 -5.66
N TYR A 63 -16.13 -11.13 -6.79
CA TYR A 63 -17.43 -10.78 -7.36
C TYR A 63 -18.60 -11.23 -6.48
N ALA A 64 -18.61 -12.48 -6.00
CA ALA A 64 -19.65 -12.98 -5.12
C ALA A 64 -19.71 -12.19 -3.78
N MET A 65 -18.56 -11.79 -3.24
CA MET A 65 -18.49 -10.92 -2.06
C MET A 65 -19.09 -9.54 -2.34
N ALA A 66 -18.81 -8.94 -3.51
CA ALA A 66 -19.40 -7.65 -3.90
C ALA A 66 -20.92 -7.75 -4.08
N GLN A 67 -21.43 -8.85 -4.65
CA GLN A 67 -22.88 -9.10 -4.76
C GLN A 67 -23.54 -9.18 -3.36
N ALA A 68 -22.89 -9.81 -2.38
CA ALA A 68 -23.37 -9.90 -1.01
C ALA A 68 -23.38 -8.51 -0.32
N CYS A 69 -22.33 -7.70 -0.53
CA CYS A 69 -22.31 -6.30 -0.05
C CYS A 69 -23.46 -5.49 -0.67
N ALA A 70 -23.69 -5.61 -1.99
CA ALA A 70 -24.77 -4.92 -2.68
C ALA A 70 -26.15 -5.37 -2.21
N ALA A 71 -26.34 -6.66 -1.90
CA ALA A 71 -27.58 -7.18 -1.32
C ALA A 71 -27.85 -6.56 0.05
N ALA A 72 -26.82 -6.41 0.89
CA ALA A 72 -26.93 -5.74 2.19
C ALA A 72 -27.31 -4.26 2.04
N LEU A 73 -26.66 -3.52 1.15
CA LEU A 73 -26.99 -2.11 0.88
C LEU A 73 -28.43 -1.95 0.41
N ARG A 74 -28.90 -2.81 -0.50
CA ARG A 74 -30.26 -2.81 -1.00
C ARG A 74 -31.28 -3.04 0.13
N SER A 75 -30.98 -3.91 1.11
CA SER A 75 -31.88 -4.20 2.24
C SER A 75 -32.15 -3.00 3.13
N VAL A 76 -31.27 -2.00 3.13
CA VAL A 76 -31.40 -0.75 3.88
C VAL A 76 -31.65 0.47 2.99
N GLY A 77 -32.00 0.28 1.73
CA GLY A 77 -32.37 1.35 0.79
C GLY A 77 -31.21 2.18 0.25
N ILE A 78 -29.97 1.69 0.34
CA ILE A 78 -28.78 2.36 -0.21
C ILE A 78 -28.52 1.82 -1.63
N ALA A 79 -28.39 2.72 -2.59
CA ALA A 79 -28.10 2.37 -3.97
C ALA A 79 -26.61 2.01 -4.14
N THR A 80 -26.35 0.92 -4.87
CA THR A 80 -24.99 0.48 -5.21
C THR A 80 -24.54 1.09 -6.53
N VAL A 81 -23.32 1.67 -6.54
CA VAL A 81 -22.56 2.08 -7.72
C VAL A 81 -21.42 1.09 -7.91
N TYR A 82 -21.50 0.20 -8.90
CA TYR A 82 -20.51 -0.85 -9.09
C TYR A 82 -19.60 -0.58 -10.28
N TYR A 83 -18.28 -0.51 -10.03
CA TYR A 83 -17.29 -0.16 -11.04
C TYR A 83 -16.54 -1.38 -11.61
N GLY A 84 -16.89 -2.61 -11.21
CA GLY A 84 -16.22 -3.81 -11.68
C GLY A 84 -14.80 -3.94 -11.16
N VAL A 85 -13.90 -4.43 -12.01
CA VAL A 85 -12.48 -4.57 -11.69
C VAL A 85 -11.77 -3.25 -12.00
N VAL A 86 -11.35 -2.53 -10.97
CA VAL A 86 -10.54 -1.31 -11.08
C VAL A 86 -9.54 -1.24 -9.92
N PRO A 87 -8.43 -0.49 -10.07
CA PRO A 87 -7.52 -0.26 -8.95
C PRO A 87 -8.20 0.41 -7.76
N THR A 88 -7.78 0.05 -6.55
CA THR A 88 -8.26 0.68 -5.32
C THR A 88 -8.25 2.22 -5.38
N PRO A 89 -7.16 2.90 -5.84
CA PRO A 89 -7.16 4.36 -5.94
C PRO A 89 -8.17 4.92 -6.96
N ALA A 90 -8.52 4.16 -8.01
CA ALA A 90 -9.55 4.58 -8.95
C ALA A 90 -10.94 4.60 -8.30
N LEU A 91 -11.28 3.54 -7.57
CA LEU A 91 -12.52 3.49 -6.77
C LEU A 91 -12.57 4.64 -5.76
N ALA A 92 -11.51 4.80 -4.97
CA ALA A 92 -11.44 5.82 -3.92
C ALA A 92 -11.57 7.24 -4.52
N TYR A 93 -10.85 7.52 -5.61
CA TYR A 93 -10.93 8.81 -6.29
C TYR A 93 -12.35 9.11 -6.79
N ALA A 94 -12.97 8.18 -7.51
CA ALA A 94 -14.33 8.35 -8.02
C ALA A 94 -15.37 8.53 -6.90
N ALA A 95 -15.25 7.79 -5.81
CA ALA A 95 -16.13 7.90 -4.65
C ALA A 95 -15.98 9.24 -3.92
N MET A 96 -14.73 9.70 -3.68
CA MET A 96 -14.45 10.99 -3.05
C MET A 96 -14.95 12.17 -3.90
N GLN A 97 -14.80 12.11 -5.25
CA GLN A 97 -15.36 13.16 -6.13
C GLN A 97 -16.89 13.30 -6.02
N ARG A 98 -17.58 12.21 -5.63
CA ARG A 98 -19.03 12.16 -5.44
C ARG A 98 -19.46 12.31 -3.97
N SER A 99 -18.48 12.42 -3.06
CA SER A 99 -18.71 12.44 -1.61
C SER A 99 -19.56 11.26 -1.13
N ILE A 100 -19.29 10.06 -1.64
CA ILE A 100 -19.95 8.81 -1.23
C ILE A 100 -18.93 7.83 -0.64
N PRO A 101 -19.32 6.99 0.31
CA PRO A 101 -18.45 5.94 0.83
C PRO A 101 -18.24 4.84 -0.20
N CYS A 102 -17.16 4.06 -0.04
CA CYS A 102 -16.95 2.91 -0.90
C CYS A 102 -16.33 1.71 -0.18
N ILE A 103 -16.50 0.53 -0.78
CA ILE A 103 -15.89 -0.72 -0.34
C ILE A 103 -15.12 -1.34 -1.53
N MET A 104 -13.84 -1.59 -1.32
CA MET A 104 -13.02 -2.38 -2.23
C MET A 104 -12.93 -3.82 -1.73
N VAL A 105 -13.36 -4.76 -2.57
CA VAL A 105 -13.23 -6.20 -2.27
C VAL A 105 -11.89 -6.68 -2.79
N THR A 106 -10.95 -6.89 -1.89
CA THR A 106 -9.57 -7.27 -2.24
C THR A 106 -8.82 -7.89 -1.08
N GLY A 107 -7.95 -8.84 -1.40
CA GLY A 107 -6.90 -9.33 -0.51
C GLY A 107 -5.54 -8.65 -0.74
N SER A 108 -5.42 -7.64 -1.64
CA SER A 108 -4.15 -6.98 -2.01
C SER A 108 -3.11 -8.01 -2.50
N HIS A 109 -1.95 -8.11 -1.84
CA HIS A 109 -0.83 -8.98 -2.21
C HIS A 109 -0.85 -10.37 -1.57
N ILE A 110 -1.81 -10.68 -0.68
CA ILE A 110 -1.85 -11.99 0.01
C ILE A 110 -2.34 -13.11 -0.92
N PRO A 111 -2.07 -14.40 -0.60
CA PRO A 111 -2.47 -15.54 -1.44
C PRO A 111 -3.96 -15.57 -1.79
N PHE A 112 -4.30 -16.29 -2.85
CA PHE A 112 -5.65 -16.33 -3.45
C PHE A 112 -6.71 -17.01 -2.56
N ASP A 113 -6.32 -17.83 -1.58
CA ASP A 113 -7.20 -18.48 -0.59
C ASP A 113 -7.71 -17.49 0.48
N ARG A 114 -7.26 -16.25 0.43
CA ARG A 114 -7.66 -15.16 1.30
C ARG A 114 -8.27 -14.01 0.49
N ASN A 115 -9.11 -13.23 1.17
CA ASN A 115 -9.68 -12.00 0.60
C ASN A 115 -9.96 -10.99 1.71
N GLY A 116 -10.57 -9.85 1.37
CA GLY A 116 -10.89 -8.82 2.35
C GLY A 116 -11.83 -7.75 1.83
N LEU A 117 -12.16 -6.84 2.73
CA LEU A 117 -12.96 -5.65 2.48
C LEU A 117 -12.19 -4.43 2.98
N LYS A 118 -11.82 -3.51 2.09
CA LYS A 118 -11.29 -2.18 2.44
C LYS A 118 -12.43 -1.17 2.40
N PHE A 119 -12.52 -0.36 3.43
CA PHE A 119 -13.60 0.61 3.60
C PHE A 119 -13.06 2.04 3.45
N TYR A 120 -13.85 2.87 2.79
CA TYR A 120 -13.55 4.28 2.58
C TYR A 120 -14.76 5.12 2.96
N ARG A 121 -14.54 6.11 3.81
CA ARG A 121 -15.50 7.17 4.10
C ARG A 121 -15.66 8.07 2.89
N PRO A 122 -16.67 8.95 2.84
CA PRO A 122 -16.81 9.94 1.77
C PRO A 122 -15.60 10.88 1.62
N ASP A 123 -14.77 11.01 2.67
CA ASP A 123 -13.62 11.93 2.75
C ASP A 123 -12.25 11.23 2.81
N GLY A 124 -12.18 9.89 2.80
CA GLY A 124 -10.90 9.16 2.82
C GLY A 124 -10.98 7.74 3.36
N GLU A 125 -9.83 7.16 3.67
CA GLU A 125 -9.77 5.84 4.32
C GLU A 125 -10.41 5.89 5.72
N ILE A 126 -10.94 4.75 6.19
CA ILE A 126 -11.43 4.64 7.57
C ILE A 126 -10.28 4.81 8.57
N THR A 127 -10.61 5.38 9.72
CA THR A 127 -9.72 5.54 10.87
C THR A 127 -9.76 4.30 11.78
N LYS A 128 -8.87 4.25 12.77
CA LYS A 128 -8.94 3.22 13.82
C LYS A 128 -10.20 3.35 14.70
N ALA A 129 -10.76 4.54 14.82
CA ALA A 129 -12.05 4.74 15.49
C ALA A 129 -13.20 4.13 14.69
N ASP A 130 -13.19 4.29 13.36
CA ASP A 130 -14.18 3.67 12.48
C ASP A 130 -14.12 2.14 12.54
N GLU A 131 -12.91 1.54 12.55
CA GLU A 131 -12.77 0.09 12.74
C GLU A 131 -13.43 -0.40 14.03
N GLN A 132 -13.23 0.32 15.13
CA GLN A 132 -13.86 0.00 16.41
C GLN A 132 -15.39 0.17 16.36
N ALA A 133 -15.87 1.21 15.69
CA ALA A 133 -17.30 1.43 15.49
C ALA A 133 -17.94 0.31 14.64
N ILE A 134 -17.27 -0.14 13.57
CA ILE A 134 -17.71 -1.27 12.74
C ILE A 134 -17.82 -2.54 13.60
N LEU A 135 -16.81 -2.85 14.39
CA LEU A 135 -16.81 -4.07 15.23
C LEU A 135 -17.86 -4.01 16.35
N ALA A 136 -18.18 -2.81 16.84
CA ALA A 136 -19.17 -2.60 17.89
C ALA A 136 -20.61 -2.46 17.38
N ALA A 137 -20.81 -2.34 16.06
CA ALA A 137 -22.13 -2.12 15.48
C ALA A 137 -23.11 -3.26 15.80
N ASP A 138 -24.30 -2.91 16.25
CA ASP A 138 -25.36 -3.84 16.67
C ASP A 138 -26.60 -3.66 15.78
N VAL A 139 -26.51 -4.14 14.53
CA VAL A 139 -27.57 -4.03 13.53
C VAL A 139 -28.18 -5.39 13.26
N SER A 140 -29.50 -5.50 13.38
CA SER A 140 -30.24 -6.71 13.01
C SER A 140 -30.53 -6.72 11.50
N PHE A 141 -30.34 -7.87 10.85
CA PHE A 141 -30.58 -8.03 9.41
C PHE A 141 -31.07 -9.45 9.07
N GLU A 142 -31.71 -9.60 7.91
CA GLU A 142 -32.09 -10.91 7.38
C GLU A 142 -30.93 -11.55 6.64
N PRO A 143 -30.77 -12.89 6.68
CA PRO A 143 -29.77 -13.58 5.88
C PRO A 143 -29.85 -13.21 4.40
N VAL A 144 -28.71 -13.16 3.73
CA VAL A 144 -28.64 -12.90 2.29
C VAL A 144 -29.21 -14.09 1.53
N SER A 145 -30.33 -13.87 0.85
CA SER A 145 -31.06 -14.94 0.12
C SER A 145 -30.75 -14.98 -1.36
N GLU A 146 -30.22 -13.89 -1.94
CA GLU A 146 -29.99 -13.76 -3.37
C GLU A 146 -28.77 -12.87 -3.67
N LEU A 147 -27.94 -13.33 -4.60
CA LEU A 147 -26.81 -12.59 -5.15
C LEU A 147 -27.17 -12.14 -6.56
N ALA A 148 -27.72 -10.93 -6.68
CA ALA A 148 -28.12 -10.38 -7.97
C ALA A 148 -26.89 -9.93 -8.79
N GLU A 149 -27.04 -9.96 -10.13
CA GLU A 149 -26.04 -9.40 -11.05
C GLU A 149 -25.86 -7.89 -10.83
N LEU A 150 -24.62 -7.44 -10.93
CA LEU A 150 -24.25 -6.03 -10.78
C LEU A 150 -23.91 -5.41 -12.14
N ASN A 151 -24.53 -4.27 -12.45
CA ASN A 151 -24.21 -3.52 -13.66
C ASN A 151 -22.91 -2.72 -13.44
N VAL A 152 -21.93 -2.95 -14.32
CA VAL A 152 -20.64 -2.26 -14.27
C VAL A 152 -20.73 -0.89 -14.90
N LEU A 153 -20.19 0.14 -14.24
CA LEU A 153 -20.00 1.49 -14.75
C LEU A 153 -18.49 1.72 -14.99
N SER A 154 -18.14 2.40 -16.07
CA SER A 154 -16.74 2.66 -16.45
C SER A 154 -16.15 3.94 -15.86
N ASP A 155 -16.97 4.80 -15.30
CA ASP A 155 -16.61 6.16 -14.88
C ASP A 155 -15.35 6.22 -14.02
N ALA A 156 -15.20 5.29 -13.03
CA ALA A 156 -14.06 5.31 -12.13
C ALA A 156 -12.74 5.05 -12.86
N ALA A 157 -12.75 4.15 -13.84
CA ALA A 157 -11.59 3.85 -14.67
C ALA A 157 -11.21 5.06 -15.54
N ASP A 158 -12.19 5.65 -16.22
CA ASP A 158 -12.00 6.80 -17.11
C ASP A 158 -11.53 8.03 -16.33
N GLU A 159 -12.17 8.36 -15.22
CA GLU A 159 -11.81 9.49 -14.36
C GLU A 159 -10.39 9.34 -13.76
N TYR A 160 -9.99 8.13 -13.39
CA TYR A 160 -8.66 7.87 -12.87
C TYR A 160 -7.58 8.03 -13.94
N VAL A 161 -7.84 7.59 -15.18
CA VAL A 161 -6.94 7.82 -16.32
C VAL A 161 -6.88 9.32 -16.64
N ASP A 162 -8.00 10.01 -16.72
CA ASP A 162 -8.07 11.43 -17.05
C ASP A 162 -7.41 12.31 -15.98
N ARG A 163 -7.44 11.89 -14.71
CA ARG A 163 -6.71 12.53 -13.61
C ARG A 163 -5.25 12.78 -13.97
N TYR A 164 -4.58 11.81 -14.58
CA TYR A 164 -3.17 11.90 -14.93
C TYR A 164 -2.92 12.48 -16.33
N LEU A 165 -3.76 12.15 -17.29
CA LEU A 165 -3.64 12.70 -18.65
C LEU A 165 -3.77 14.23 -18.65
N SER A 166 -4.67 14.77 -17.83
CA SER A 166 -4.90 16.21 -17.73
C SER A 166 -3.68 17.01 -17.27
N LEU A 167 -2.69 16.38 -16.67
CA LEU A 167 -1.49 17.05 -16.12
C LEU A 167 -0.46 17.42 -17.18
N PHE A 168 -0.55 16.88 -18.39
CA PHE A 168 0.45 17.04 -19.45
C PHE A 168 -0.17 17.59 -20.74
N ASP A 169 0.56 18.51 -21.39
CA ASP A 169 0.12 19.13 -22.67
C ASP A 169 0.71 18.37 -23.86
N GLY A 170 0.55 17.06 -23.89
CA GLY A 170 1.01 16.24 -25.01
C GLY A 170 1.80 15.00 -24.58
N PRO A 171 2.42 14.31 -25.54
CA PRO A 171 3.02 13.00 -25.33
C PRO A 171 4.42 13.13 -24.67
N PHE A 172 4.48 13.50 -23.39
CA PHE A 172 5.75 13.74 -22.68
C PHE A 172 6.64 12.47 -22.61
N LEU A 173 6.07 11.28 -22.78
CA LEU A 173 6.78 10.00 -22.83
C LEU A 173 7.16 9.59 -24.27
N ALA A 174 7.09 10.51 -25.25
CA ALA A 174 7.47 10.19 -26.62
C ALA A 174 8.93 9.68 -26.69
N GLY A 175 9.10 8.53 -27.35
CA GLY A 175 10.40 7.85 -27.48
C GLY A 175 10.74 6.89 -26.32
N LYS A 176 9.95 6.87 -25.23
CA LYS A 176 10.11 5.90 -24.15
C LYS A 176 9.43 4.57 -24.47
N HIS A 177 10.06 3.46 -24.11
CA HIS A 177 9.52 2.11 -24.23
C HIS A 177 9.29 1.51 -22.85
N ILE A 178 8.03 1.28 -22.47
CA ILE A 178 7.63 0.82 -21.14
C ILE A 178 7.05 -0.59 -21.23
N GLY A 179 7.60 -1.51 -20.43
CA GLY A 179 6.99 -2.81 -20.19
C GLY A 179 5.90 -2.69 -19.12
N ILE A 180 4.73 -3.29 -19.33
CA ILE A 180 3.70 -3.41 -18.30
C ILE A 180 3.59 -4.86 -17.89
N TYR A 181 4.09 -5.20 -16.69
CA TYR A 181 3.87 -6.51 -16.11
C TYR A 181 2.44 -6.58 -15.57
N GLU A 182 1.55 -7.14 -16.40
CA GLU A 182 0.10 -7.11 -16.16
C GLU A 182 -0.34 -8.06 -15.06
N HIS A 183 0.27 -9.27 -15.00
CA HIS A 183 -0.18 -10.40 -14.18
C HIS A 183 -1.71 -10.41 -13.97
N SER A 184 -2.19 -10.46 -12.72
CA SER A 184 -3.61 -10.38 -12.35
C SER A 184 -3.98 -9.04 -11.70
N SER A 185 -3.19 -7.98 -11.89
CA SER A 185 -3.47 -6.65 -11.31
C SER A 185 -4.84 -6.13 -11.72
N ALA A 186 -5.55 -5.49 -10.79
CA ALA A 186 -6.84 -4.85 -11.05
C ALA A 186 -6.75 -3.67 -12.04
N GLY A 187 -5.55 -3.10 -12.21
CA GLY A 187 -5.31 -2.00 -13.14
C GLY A 187 -4.81 -2.40 -14.53
N ARG A 188 -4.60 -3.71 -14.79
CA ARG A 188 -3.98 -4.21 -16.02
C ARG A 188 -4.64 -3.72 -17.32
N ASP A 189 -5.95 -3.51 -17.31
CA ASP A 189 -6.70 -3.03 -18.48
C ASP A 189 -6.61 -1.50 -18.67
N LEU A 190 -6.11 -0.75 -17.67
CA LEU A 190 -6.01 0.71 -17.70
C LEU A 190 -4.60 1.19 -18.04
N TYR A 191 -3.58 0.50 -17.56
CA TYR A 191 -2.21 1.02 -17.56
C TYR A 191 -1.62 1.15 -18.97
N GLN A 192 -1.89 0.18 -19.86
CA GLN A 192 -1.44 0.28 -21.25
C GLN A 192 -1.97 1.54 -21.91
N ALA A 193 -3.29 1.73 -21.90
CA ALA A 193 -3.93 2.88 -22.50
C ALA A 193 -3.46 4.22 -21.90
N LEU A 194 -3.23 4.27 -20.59
CA LEU A 194 -2.72 5.45 -19.91
C LEU A 194 -1.34 5.83 -20.43
N PHE A 195 -0.37 4.90 -20.42
CA PHE A 195 1.00 5.20 -20.83
C PHE A 195 1.11 5.45 -22.34
N GLU A 196 0.32 4.78 -23.18
CA GLU A 196 0.23 5.07 -24.62
C GLU A 196 -0.29 6.49 -24.90
N LYS A 197 -1.35 6.91 -24.20
CA LYS A 197 -1.87 8.28 -24.31
C LYS A 197 -0.88 9.34 -23.82
N LEU A 198 0.00 8.99 -22.89
CA LEU A 198 1.11 9.85 -22.46
C LEU A 198 2.29 9.83 -23.45
N GLY A 199 2.23 9.02 -24.51
CA GLY A 199 3.18 9.01 -25.63
C GLY A 199 4.17 7.86 -25.61
N ALA A 200 4.16 6.96 -24.63
CA ALA A 200 5.06 5.83 -24.57
C ALA A 200 4.72 4.76 -25.63
N LYS A 201 5.74 4.06 -26.11
CA LYS A 201 5.55 2.73 -26.67
C LYS A 201 5.35 1.76 -25.51
N VAL A 202 4.27 0.99 -25.48
CA VAL A 202 3.98 0.04 -24.41
C VAL A 202 4.05 -1.39 -24.92
N THR A 203 4.61 -2.29 -24.09
CA THR A 203 4.57 -3.73 -24.33
C THR A 203 3.99 -4.42 -23.10
N PRO A 204 2.80 -5.04 -23.19
CA PRO A 204 2.24 -5.85 -22.11
C PRO A 204 3.05 -7.13 -21.92
N ILE A 205 3.25 -7.54 -20.68
CA ILE A 205 4.06 -8.70 -20.27
C ILE A 205 3.26 -9.56 -19.31
N GLU A 206 3.28 -10.87 -19.55
CA GLU A 206 2.79 -11.91 -18.64
C GLU A 206 1.41 -11.64 -18.01
N ARG A 207 0.40 -11.34 -18.84
CA ARG A 207 -0.99 -11.30 -18.39
C ARG A 207 -1.42 -12.68 -17.89
N SER A 208 -2.10 -12.72 -16.74
CA SER A 208 -2.57 -13.96 -16.13
C SER A 208 -4.04 -13.84 -15.72
N ASP A 209 -4.83 -14.88 -16.03
CA ASP A 209 -6.19 -15.03 -15.52
C ASP A 209 -6.25 -15.78 -14.19
N GLN A 210 -5.10 -16.29 -13.73
CA GLN A 210 -4.93 -16.80 -12.38
C GLN A 210 -4.36 -15.69 -11.50
N PHE A 211 -4.84 -15.59 -10.27
CA PHE A 211 -4.34 -14.58 -9.34
C PHE A 211 -2.86 -14.84 -9.01
N VAL A 212 -2.02 -13.82 -9.22
CA VAL A 212 -0.59 -13.81 -8.93
C VAL A 212 -0.35 -12.82 -7.78
N PRO A 213 0.06 -13.29 -6.60
CA PRO A 213 0.39 -12.41 -5.48
C PRO A 213 1.74 -11.73 -5.73
N ILE A 214 1.75 -10.41 -5.88
CA ILE A 214 2.96 -9.60 -5.99
C ILE A 214 3.12 -8.80 -4.70
N ASP A 215 4.25 -9.01 -4.01
CA ASP A 215 4.65 -8.21 -2.86
C ASP A 215 5.66 -7.14 -3.32
N THR A 216 5.23 -5.89 -3.32
CA THR A 216 6.06 -4.76 -3.81
C THR A 216 7.14 -4.32 -2.81
N GLU A 217 7.04 -4.74 -1.55
CA GLU A 217 8.07 -4.47 -0.52
C GLU A 217 9.12 -5.57 -0.45
N ALA A 218 8.68 -6.85 -0.57
CA ALA A 218 9.53 -8.03 -0.53
C ALA A 218 9.44 -8.79 -1.86
N VAL A 219 9.94 -8.18 -2.94
CA VAL A 219 9.90 -8.74 -4.29
C VAL A 219 10.64 -10.07 -4.35
N SER A 220 9.98 -11.10 -4.90
CA SER A 220 10.53 -12.45 -5.00
C SER A 220 11.77 -12.49 -5.90
N GLU A 221 12.68 -13.45 -5.66
CA GLU A 221 13.84 -13.66 -6.53
C GLU A 221 13.43 -14.02 -7.97
N GLU A 222 12.29 -14.71 -8.13
CA GLU A 222 11.73 -15.01 -9.44
C GLU A 222 11.35 -13.72 -10.18
N ASP A 223 10.61 -12.81 -9.54
CA ASP A 223 10.19 -11.54 -10.16
C ASP A 223 11.38 -10.62 -10.43
N LYS A 224 12.41 -10.64 -9.57
CA LYS A 224 13.67 -9.93 -9.83
C LYS A 224 14.34 -10.45 -11.08
N GLN A 225 14.45 -11.77 -11.24
CA GLN A 225 15.08 -12.37 -12.41
C GLN A 225 14.26 -12.15 -13.68
N LYS A 226 12.92 -12.18 -13.58
CA LYS A 226 12.02 -11.85 -14.71
C LYS A 226 12.30 -10.46 -15.24
N ALA A 227 12.33 -9.43 -14.39
CA ALA A 227 12.55 -8.05 -14.81
C ALA A 227 13.90 -7.86 -15.50
N LEU A 228 14.98 -8.44 -14.95
CA LEU A 228 16.29 -8.42 -15.58
C LEU A 228 16.27 -9.04 -17.00
N ASN A 229 15.58 -10.17 -17.15
CA ASN A 229 15.46 -10.86 -18.44
C ASN A 229 14.63 -10.05 -19.44
N TRP A 230 13.51 -9.46 -19.03
CA TRP A 230 12.65 -8.63 -19.89
C TRP A 230 13.35 -7.37 -20.36
N SER A 231 14.03 -6.64 -19.47
CA SER A 231 14.79 -5.45 -19.84
C SER A 231 15.91 -5.79 -20.81
N LYS A 232 16.65 -6.86 -20.56
CA LYS A 232 17.71 -7.33 -21.47
C LYS A 232 17.20 -7.73 -22.86
N ALA A 233 16.02 -8.35 -22.91
CA ALA A 233 15.44 -8.84 -24.17
C ALA A 233 14.78 -7.73 -24.99
N SER A 234 14.18 -6.74 -24.37
CA SER A 234 13.31 -5.76 -25.03
C SER A 234 13.85 -4.32 -25.00
N GLY A 235 14.85 -4.02 -24.16
CA GLY A 235 15.42 -2.67 -24.05
C GLY A 235 14.38 -1.66 -23.54
N PHE A 236 13.68 -2.00 -22.46
CA PHE A 236 12.73 -1.08 -21.83
C PHE A 236 13.45 0.08 -21.15
N ASP A 237 12.85 1.28 -21.20
CA ASP A 237 13.27 2.40 -20.34
C ASP A 237 12.79 2.23 -18.91
N ALA A 238 11.68 1.52 -18.72
CA ALA A 238 11.14 1.13 -17.42
C ALA A 238 10.20 -0.07 -17.56
N ILE A 239 10.01 -0.81 -16.47
CA ILE A 239 8.90 -1.76 -16.34
C ILE A 239 8.00 -1.28 -15.22
N PHE A 240 6.70 -1.21 -15.47
CA PHE A 240 5.69 -0.85 -14.48
C PHE A 240 4.81 -2.05 -14.14
N SER A 241 4.51 -2.21 -12.87
CA SER A 241 3.53 -3.13 -12.34
C SER A 241 2.93 -2.59 -11.04
N THR A 242 2.04 -3.36 -10.44
CA THR A 242 1.47 -3.07 -9.12
C THR A 242 1.27 -4.36 -8.34
N ASP A 243 0.79 -4.27 -7.11
CA ASP A 243 0.19 -5.43 -6.43
C ASP A 243 -1.21 -5.76 -6.99
N GLY A 244 -1.90 -6.73 -6.39
CA GLY A 244 -3.15 -7.28 -6.92
C GLY A 244 -4.28 -6.28 -7.07
N ASP A 245 -4.43 -5.33 -6.14
CA ASP A 245 -5.47 -4.30 -6.19
C ASP A 245 -4.99 -2.91 -6.65
N GLY A 246 -3.76 -2.83 -7.14
CA GLY A 246 -3.27 -1.67 -7.87
C GLY A 246 -3.00 -0.42 -7.03
N ASP A 247 -2.83 -0.56 -5.70
CA ASP A 247 -2.57 0.59 -4.83
C ASP A 247 -1.07 0.75 -4.48
N ARG A 248 -0.23 -0.27 -4.78
CA ARG A 248 1.21 -0.27 -4.53
C ARG A 248 1.97 -0.44 -5.83
N PRO A 249 2.81 0.52 -6.22
CA PRO A 249 3.60 0.42 -7.44
C PRO A 249 4.77 -0.55 -7.30
N LEU A 250 5.13 -1.14 -8.42
CA LEU A 250 6.37 -1.86 -8.62
C LEU A 250 7.00 -1.37 -9.93
N VAL A 251 8.09 -0.65 -9.84
CA VAL A 251 8.76 -0.04 -11.00
C VAL A 251 10.20 -0.55 -11.10
N ALA A 252 10.60 -1.03 -12.28
CA ALA A 252 11.99 -1.31 -12.55
C ALA A 252 12.62 -0.24 -13.45
N ASP A 253 13.92 -0.02 -13.27
CA ASP A 253 14.73 0.84 -14.10
C ASP A 253 15.03 0.20 -15.48
N GLU A 254 15.78 0.89 -16.32
CA GLU A 254 16.20 0.43 -17.64
C GLU A 254 17.08 -0.83 -17.62
N LYS A 255 17.66 -1.16 -16.46
CA LYS A 255 18.46 -2.38 -16.25
C LYS A 255 17.60 -3.56 -15.78
N GLY A 256 16.34 -3.32 -15.48
CA GLY A 256 15.41 -4.33 -14.94
C GLY A 256 15.57 -4.53 -13.43
N VAL A 257 16.10 -3.55 -12.71
CA VAL A 257 16.22 -3.59 -11.26
C VAL A 257 15.00 -2.94 -10.64
N TRP A 258 14.22 -3.69 -9.85
CA TRP A 258 13.07 -3.16 -9.12
C TRP A 258 13.51 -2.15 -8.07
N LEU A 259 12.92 -0.96 -8.15
CA LEU A 259 13.13 0.09 -7.16
C LEU A 259 12.46 -0.30 -5.84
N ARG A 260 13.08 0.09 -4.73
CA ARG A 260 12.40 0.07 -3.45
C ARG A 260 11.30 1.13 -3.44
N GLY A 261 10.16 0.77 -2.84
CA GLY A 261 8.98 1.65 -2.83
C GLY A 261 9.24 2.99 -2.11
N ASP A 262 10.02 3.00 -1.04
CA ASP A 262 10.40 4.24 -0.33
C ASP A 262 11.32 5.17 -1.15
N ILE A 263 12.18 4.61 -1.99
CA ILE A 263 13.02 5.40 -2.93
C ILE A 263 12.16 5.96 -4.06
N LEU A 264 11.23 5.16 -4.59
CA LEU A 264 10.25 5.64 -5.57
C LEU A 264 9.39 6.77 -4.99
N GLY A 265 8.93 6.62 -3.74
CA GLY A 265 8.18 7.66 -3.02
C GLY A 265 9.00 8.94 -2.81
N LEU A 266 10.27 8.81 -2.43
CA LEU A 266 11.21 9.93 -2.31
C LEU A 266 11.34 10.70 -3.63
N LEU A 267 11.58 10.00 -4.74
CA LEU A 267 11.71 10.61 -6.07
C LEU A 267 10.43 11.31 -6.51
N CYS A 268 9.26 10.68 -6.27
CA CYS A 268 7.95 11.27 -6.54
C CYS A 268 7.74 12.56 -5.74
N ALA A 269 7.95 12.53 -4.43
CA ALA A 269 7.75 13.68 -3.55
C ALA A 269 8.69 14.85 -3.90
N ARG A 270 9.94 14.57 -4.29
CA ARG A 270 10.88 15.59 -4.81
C ARG A 270 10.37 16.23 -6.09
N GLN A 271 9.92 15.42 -7.04
CA GLN A 271 9.41 15.89 -8.33
C GLN A 271 8.13 16.73 -8.17
N LEU A 272 7.31 16.42 -7.18
CA LEU A 272 6.12 17.19 -6.81
C LEU A 272 6.44 18.48 -6.02
N GLY A 273 7.67 18.64 -5.52
CA GLY A 273 8.05 19.76 -4.66
C GLY A 273 7.32 19.77 -3.30
N VAL A 274 7.06 18.59 -2.74
CA VAL A 274 6.40 18.45 -1.44
C VAL A 274 7.26 19.07 -0.33
N GLU A 275 6.64 19.84 0.57
CA GLU A 275 7.35 20.47 1.69
C GLU A 275 7.51 19.55 2.91
N ALA A 276 6.47 18.78 3.24
CA ALA A 276 6.46 17.91 4.40
C ALA A 276 5.96 16.51 4.08
N LEU A 277 6.58 15.52 4.71
CA LEU A 277 6.25 14.10 4.55
C LEU A 277 5.80 13.49 5.87
N ALA A 278 4.84 12.55 5.79
CA ALA A 278 4.58 11.55 6.81
C ALA A 278 4.91 10.17 6.23
N ILE A 279 5.82 9.44 6.87
CA ILE A 279 6.29 8.12 6.38
C ILE A 279 6.51 7.15 7.54
N PRO A 280 6.30 5.84 7.34
CA PRO A 280 6.58 4.84 8.37
C PRO A 280 8.05 4.80 8.81
N VAL A 281 8.27 4.39 10.05
CA VAL A 281 9.63 4.19 10.61
C VAL A 281 10.46 3.15 9.85
N SER A 282 9.85 2.31 9.01
CA SER A 282 10.53 1.33 8.15
C SER A 282 11.07 1.91 6.85
N CYS A 283 10.67 3.12 6.46
CA CYS A 283 11.20 3.76 5.26
C CYS A 283 12.65 4.17 5.42
N ASN A 284 13.39 4.15 4.31
CA ASN A 284 14.82 4.43 4.23
C ASN A 284 15.16 5.84 4.69
N THR A 285 16.24 6.00 5.46
CA THR A 285 16.71 7.31 5.95
C THR A 285 17.38 8.17 4.87
N SER A 286 17.54 7.68 3.64
CA SER A 286 17.86 8.53 2.49
C SER A 286 16.83 9.65 2.28
N VAL A 287 15.60 9.48 2.78
CA VAL A 287 14.56 10.50 2.72
C VAL A 287 15.00 11.78 3.42
N GLU A 288 15.42 11.70 4.68
CA GLU A 288 15.95 12.84 5.44
C GLU A 288 17.32 13.28 4.91
N ALA A 289 18.18 12.33 4.57
CA ALA A 289 19.53 12.61 4.05
C ALA A 289 19.50 13.36 2.72
N SER A 290 18.42 13.26 1.95
CA SER A 290 18.23 14.00 0.70
C SER A 290 18.21 15.52 0.89
N GLY A 291 17.82 15.99 2.08
CA GLY A 291 17.63 17.42 2.38
C GLY A 291 16.52 18.10 1.54
N ALA A 292 15.69 17.33 0.85
CA ALA A 292 14.68 17.84 -0.08
C ALA A 292 13.43 18.39 0.61
N PHE A 293 13.17 17.98 1.85
CA PHE A 293 11.93 18.29 2.56
C PHE A 293 12.20 19.18 3.77
N LYS A 294 11.26 20.07 4.07
CA LYS A 294 11.34 20.94 5.26
C LYS A 294 11.09 20.14 6.55
N HIS A 295 10.31 19.07 6.45
CA HIS A 295 9.98 18.20 7.58
C HIS A 295 9.66 16.78 7.12
N VAL A 296 10.07 15.79 7.91
CA VAL A 296 9.72 14.38 7.76
C VAL A 296 9.22 13.87 9.11
N GLU A 297 7.95 13.49 9.17
CA GLU A 297 7.31 12.88 10.33
C GLU A 297 7.36 11.37 10.21
N ARG A 298 7.88 10.68 11.22
CA ARG A 298 7.94 9.22 11.26
C ARG A 298 6.71 8.65 11.98
N THR A 299 6.00 7.76 11.32
CA THR A 299 4.77 7.16 11.82
C THR A 299 4.92 5.66 12.09
N LYS A 300 3.90 5.05 12.70
CA LYS A 300 3.72 3.60 12.65
C LYS A 300 3.52 3.13 11.20
N ILE A 301 3.76 1.84 10.97
CA ILE A 301 3.58 1.22 9.64
C ILE A 301 2.09 1.02 9.36
N GLY A 302 1.64 1.63 8.26
CA GLY A 302 0.27 1.53 7.75
C GLY A 302 -0.30 2.88 7.32
N SER A 303 -1.01 2.90 6.18
CA SER A 303 -1.61 4.13 5.62
C SER A 303 -2.47 4.94 6.60
N PRO A 304 -3.28 4.33 7.50
CA PRO A 304 -4.07 5.13 8.45
C PRO A 304 -3.21 6.00 9.38
N TYR A 305 -2.02 5.54 9.74
CA TYR A 305 -1.10 6.33 10.58
C TYR A 305 -0.42 7.45 9.81
N VAL A 306 -0.12 7.22 8.54
CA VAL A 306 0.42 8.24 7.63
C VAL A 306 -0.61 9.34 7.39
N ILE A 307 -1.85 8.96 7.07
CA ILE A 307 -2.96 9.89 6.80
C ILE A 307 -3.28 10.73 8.04
N ALA A 308 -3.23 10.15 9.23
CA ALA A 308 -3.52 10.84 10.49
C ALA A 308 -2.64 12.08 10.72
N GLU A 309 -1.42 12.13 10.16
CA GLU A 309 -0.51 13.27 10.31
C GLU A 309 -0.79 14.42 9.31
N PHE A 310 -1.56 14.17 8.26
CA PHE A 310 -1.74 15.15 7.19
C PHE A 310 -2.37 16.46 7.66
N ASP A 311 -3.36 16.40 8.54
CA ASP A 311 -4.01 17.59 9.09
C ASP A 311 -3.06 18.46 9.91
N ALA A 312 -2.23 17.85 10.76
CA ALA A 312 -1.26 18.55 11.59
C ALA A 312 -0.15 19.17 10.73
N LEU A 313 0.33 18.43 9.73
CA LEU A 313 1.34 18.91 8.80
C LEU A 313 0.79 19.99 7.87
N GLY A 314 -0.42 19.85 7.35
CA GLY A 314 -1.07 20.83 6.46
C GLY A 314 -1.34 22.20 7.11
N LYS A 315 -1.39 22.27 8.45
CA LYS A 315 -1.46 23.54 9.19
C LYS A 315 -0.12 24.29 9.23
N ARG A 316 0.99 23.61 8.94
CA ARG A 316 2.37 24.15 9.07
C ARG A 316 3.09 24.28 7.73
N TYR A 317 2.73 23.47 6.75
CA TYR A 317 3.42 23.36 5.46
C TYR A 317 2.41 23.51 4.32
N ALA A 318 2.85 24.10 3.21
CA ALA A 318 1.99 24.36 2.06
C ALA A 318 1.62 23.09 1.27
N SER A 319 2.46 22.07 1.31
CA SER A 319 2.21 20.81 0.64
C SER A 319 2.64 19.62 1.50
N VAL A 320 1.79 18.60 1.53
CA VAL A 320 1.95 17.42 2.38
C VAL A 320 1.70 16.17 1.53
N ALA A 321 2.54 15.17 1.71
CA ALA A 321 2.34 13.83 1.17
C ALA A 321 2.89 12.76 2.13
N GLY A 322 2.66 11.51 1.80
CA GLY A 322 3.25 10.38 2.48
C GLY A 322 3.47 9.23 1.53
N PHE A 323 4.23 8.24 1.96
CA PHE A 323 4.40 6.99 1.24
C PHE A 323 4.88 5.90 2.19
N GLU A 324 4.73 4.67 1.78
CA GLU A 324 5.18 3.51 2.56
C GLU A 324 6.35 2.79 1.86
N ALA A 325 7.04 1.89 2.56
CA ALA A 325 8.12 1.10 2.00
C ALA A 325 7.66 0.18 0.84
N ASN A 326 6.37 -0.13 0.77
CA ASN A 326 5.74 -0.85 -0.34
C ASN A 326 5.49 0.01 -1.60
N GLY A 327 5.78 1.33 -1.54
CA GLY A 327 5.68 2.27 -2.64
C GLY A 327 4.33 3.00 -2.75
N GLY A 328 3.30 2.57 -2.05
CA GLY A 328 2.00 3.25 -2.05
C GLY A 328 2.15 4.72 -1.66
N PHE A 329 1.86 5.63 -2.58
CA PHE A 329 2.02 7.08 -2.40
C PHE A 329 0.69 7.72 -2.03
N LEU A 330 0.69 8.58 -1.01
CA LEU A 330 -0.50 9.25 -0.48
C LEU A 330 -0.34 10.75 -0.65
N LEU A 331 -1.11 11.36 -1.54
CA LEU A 331 -1.10 12.81 -1.75
C LEU A 331 -2.04 13.49 -0.76
N GLY A 332 -1.47 14.04 0.32
CA GLY A 332 -2.23 14.62 1.44
C GLY A 332 -2.74 16.05 1.21
N SER A 333 -2.22 16.76 0.21
CA SER A 333 -2.66 18.10 -0.19
C SER A 333 -2.73 18.22 -1.71
N ASP A 334 -3.49 19.20 -2.21
CA ASP A 334 -3.48 19.55 -3.63
C ASP A 334 -2.04 19.90 -4.08
N ALA A 335 -1.68 19.53 -5.29
CA ALA A 335 -0.41 19.83 -5.92
C ALA A 335 -0.62 20.52 -7.28
N VAL A 336 0.44 21.11 -7.83
CA VAL A 336 0.43 21.71 -9.17
C VAL A 336 1.54 21.09 -10.00
N ILE A 337 1.18 20.50 -11.13
CA ILE A 337 2.11 19.91 -12.09
C ILE A 337 1.90 20.59 -13.44
N ASN A 338 2.97 21.14 -14.03
CA ASN A 338 2.89 21.87 -15.30
C ASN A 338 1.82 22.98 -15.33
N GLY A 339 1.61 23.66 -14.19
CA GLY A 339 0.57 24.69 -14.04
C GLY A 339 -0.86 24.14 -13.89
N LYS A 340 -1.06 22.83 -13.82
CA LYS A 340 -2.35 22.19 -13.68
C LYS A 340 -2.53 21.61 -12.28
N ALA A 341 -3.75 21.74 -11.75
CA ALA A 341 -4.07 21.26 -10.41
C ALA A 341 -4.22 19.74 -10.38
N LEU A 342 -3.52 19.09 -9.46
CA LEU A 342 -3.72 17.72 -9.06
C LEU A 342 -4.37 17.70 -7.67
N LYS A 343 -5.59 17.24 -7.57
CA LYS A 343 -6.31 17.15 -6.30
C LYS A 343 -5.68 16.13 -5.36
N ALA A 344 -5.74 16.40 -4.07
CA ALA A 344 -5.35 15.45 -3.04
C ALA A 344 -6.04 14.09 -3.23
N LEU A 345 -5.33 13.03 -2.92
CA LEU A 345 -5.85 11.67 -2.85
C LEU A 345 -5.18 10.97 -1.67
N PRO A 346 -5.77 11.09 -0.44
CA PRO A 346 -5.18 10.56 0.77
C PRO A 346 -5.45 9.05 0.91
N THR A 347 -5.09 8.30 -0.11
CA THR A 347 -5.00 6.83 -0.13
C THR A 347 -3.83 6.43 -1.00
N ARG A 348 -3.38 5.18 -0.88
CA ARG A 348 -2.26 4.69 -1.69
C ARG A 348 -2.59 4.73 -3.18
N ASP A 349 -1.66 5.25 -3.95
CA ASP A 349 -1.72 5.39 -5.39
C ASP A 349 -0.43 4.86 -6.03
N ALA A 350 -0.56 3.98 -7.00
CA ALA A 350 0.56 3.37 -7.70
C ALA A 350 0.98 4.16 -8.94
N VAL A 351 0.06 4.87 -9.58
CA VAL A 351 0.29 5.52 -10.88
C VAL A 351 1.04 6.84 -10.72
N LEU A 352 0.70 7.65 -9.72
CA LEU A 352 1.35 8.94 -9.49
C LEU A 352 2.88 8.83 -9.35
N PRO A 353 3.43 7.95 -8.47
CA PRO A 353 4.89 7.85 -8.34
C PRO A 353 5.56 7.33 -9.61
N ALA A 354 4.93 6.45 -10.37
CA ALA A 354 5.47 5.98 -11.64
C ALA A 354 5.54 7.10 -12.68
N ILE A 355 4.47 7.88 -12.83
CA ILE A 355 4.42 9.03 -13.77
C ILE A 355 5.46 10.09 -13.37
N MET A 356 5.59 10.41 -12.09
CA MET A 356 6.55 11.41 -11.63
C MET A 356 8.00 10.95 -11.82
N LEU A 357 8.30 9.68 -11.60
CA LEU A 357 9.62 9.10 -11.90
C LEU A 357 9.92 9.18 -13.40
N LEU A 358 8.98 8.78 -14.25
CA LEU A 358 9.14 8.83 -15.70
C LEU A 358 9.30 10.29 -16.19
N ALA A 359 8.56 11.24 -15.63
CA ALA A 359 8.72 12.66 -15.95
C ALA A 359 10.12 13.17 -15.57
N ALA A 360 10.67 12.74 -14.44
CA ALA A 360 12.04 13.07 -14.03
C ALA A 360 13.09 12.46 -14.97
N SER A 361 12.80 11.31 -15.58
CA SER A 361 13.70 10.58 -16.50
C SER A 361 13.60 10.99 -17.99
N THR A 362 12.75 11.98 -18.32
CA THR A 362 12.67 12.50 -19.69
C THR A 362 13.84 13.43 -20.08
N GLY A 363 14.65 13.84 -19.10
CA GLY A 363 15.87 14.60 -19.32
C GLY A 363 17.06 13.75 -19.74
N GLU A 364 18.26 14.16 -19.34
CA GLU A 364 19.51 13.47 -19.67
C GLU A 364 19.78 12.23 -18.81
N LYS A 365 19.04 12.06 -17.67
CA LYS A 365 19.29 10.99 -16.70
C LYS A 365 18.37 9.81 -16.89
N THR A 366 18.94 8.63 -16.75
CA THR A 366 18.19 7.36 -16.65
C THR A 366 17.57 7.21 -15.26
N ILE A 367 16.65 6.26 -15.11
CA ILE A 367 16.03 5.96 -13.80
C ILE A 367 17.10 5.50 -12.81
N SER A 368 18.01 4.60 -13.23
CA SER A 368 19.05 4.11 -12.33
C SER A 368 19.98 5.23 -11.83
N GLU A 369 20.30 6.21 -12.66
CA GLU A 369 21.09 7.37 -12.25
C GLU A 369 20.35 8.26 -11.24
N LEU A 370 19.03 8.47 -11.43
CA LEU A 370 18.20 9.20 -10.46
C LEU A 370 18.13 8.49 -9.10
N VAL A 371 18.05 7.16 -9.11
CA VAL A 371 18.08 6.32 -7.90
C VAL A 371 19.44 6.42 -7.20
N ASP A 372 20.54 6.28 -7.94
CA ASP A 372 21.91 6.34 -7.39
C ASP A 372 22.20 7.70 -6.73
N GLU A 373 21.67 8.79 -7.28
CA GLU A 373 21.86 10.13 -6.72
C GLU A 373 21.15 10.36 -5.39
N CYS A 374 20.02 9.71 -5.16
CA CYS A 374 19.22 9.91 -3.94
C CYS A 374 19.38 8.80 -2.91
N THR A 375 19.95 7.65 -3.28
CA THR A 375 20.10 6.50 -2.38
C THR A 375 21.47 6.49 -1.73
N VAL A 376 21.55 7.06 -0.54
CA VAL A 376 22.79 7.05 0.26
C VAL A 376 22.79 5.96 1.35
N ARG A 377 21.64 5.32 1.54
CA ARG A 377 21.41 4.24 2.49
C ARG A 377 20.68 3.09 1.80
N PHE A 378 20.98 1.87 2.22
CA PHE A 378 20.42 0.65 1.63
C PHE A 378 19.68 -0.13 2.70
N THR A 379 18.44 -0.49 2.43
CA THR A 379 17.57 -1.26 3.34
C THR A 379 17.38 -2.67 2.83
N ALA A 380 17.48 -3.64 3.72
CA ALA A 380 17.01 -5.00 3.52
C ALA A 380 15.93 -5.34 4.54
N SER A 381 15.05 -6.26 4.21
CA SER A 381 14.01 -6.74 5.11
C SER A 381 13.73 -8.22 4.88
N ASP A 382 13.41 -8.93 5.94
CA ASP A 382 12.93 -10.31 5.90
C ASP A 382 12.16 -10.62 7.20
N ARG A 383 11.66 -11.85 7.35
CA ARG A 383 10.80 -12.25 8.46
C ARG A 383 11.03 -13.69 8.91
N ILE A 384 10.69 -13.96 10.16
CA ILE A 384 10.48 -15.31 10.65
C ILE A 384 8.98 -15.60 10.61
N GLN A 385 8.57 -16.56 9.80
CA GLN A 385 7.18 -17.03 9.71
C GLN A 385 6.86 -17.98 10.87
N ASN A 386 5.57 -18.11 11.20
CA ASN A 386 5.09 -18.94 12.31
C ASN A 386 5.76 -18.59 13.66
N PHE A 387 6.07 -17.31 13.85
CA PHE A 387 6.63 -16.77 15.09
C PHE A 387 5.52 -16.06 15.87
N ALA A 388 5.15 -16.61 17.02
CA ALA A 388 4.02 -16.11 17.80
C ALA A 388 4.16 -14.61 18.10
N THR A 389 3.11 -13.84 17.81
CA THR A 389 3.10 -12.38 18.03
C THR A 389 3.40 -12.00 19.47
N GLU A 390 2.89 -12.78 20.44
CA GLU A 390 3.16 -12.55 21.86
C GLU A 390 4.65 -12.77 22.20
N LYS A 391 5.30 -13.77 21.59
CA LYS A 391 6.76 -13.98 21.75
C LYS A 391 7.54 -12.79 21.19
N SER A 392 7.13 -12.27 20.02
CA SER A 392 7.75 -11.07 19.45
C SER A 392 7.63 -9.86 20.37
N LYS A 393 6.44 -9.63 20.94
CA LYS A 393 6.19 -8.56 21.92
C LYS A 393 6.99 -8.73 23.19
N GLN A 394 7.11 -9.97 23.71
CA GLN A 394 7.89 -10.26 24.91
C GLN A 394 9.38 -9.96 24.71
N ILE A 395 9.97 -10.39 23.58
CA ILE A 395 11.37 -10.08 23.25
C ILE A 395 11.57 -8.56 23.20
N ILE A 396 10.73 -7.83 22.48
CA ILE A 396 10.85 -6.38 22.38
C ILE A 396 10.71 -5.73 23.75
N ALA A 397 9.71 -6.09 24.55
CA ALA A 397 9.49 -5.53 25.88
C ALA A 397 10.65 -5.85 26.85
N GLN A 398 11.23 -7.05 26.75
CA GLN A 398 12.35 -7.46 27.60
C GLN A 398 13.60 -6.61 27.38
N TYR A 399 13.87 -6.23 26.14
CA TYR A 399 15.08 -5.52 25.77
C TYR A 399 14.89 -4.03 25.53
N THR A 400 13.67 -3.51 25.64
CA THR A 400 13.44 -2.05 25.63
C THR A 400 14.01 -1.46 26.92
N GLY A 401 15.03 -0.60 26.79
CA GLY A 401 15.83 -0.05 27.90
C GLY A 401 17.12 -0.85 28.21
N ASP A 402 17.36 -1.95 27.50
CA ASP A 402 18.60 -2.76 27.58
C ASP A 402 19.01 -3.23 26.16
N GLU A 403 18.99 -2.32 25.21
CA GLU A 403 19.21 -2.59 23.79
C GLU A 403 20.64 -3.06 23.51
N ASP A 404 21.63 -2.60 24.28
CA ASP A 404 23.02 -3.03 24.12
C ASP A 404 23.17 -4.53 24.42
N SER A 405 22.46 -5.06 25.45
CA SER A 405 22.41 -6.49 25.71
C SER A 405 21.79 -7.28 24.55
N LEU A 406 20.71 -6.75 23.96
CA LEU A 406 20.10 -7.37 22.78
C LEU A 406 21.10 -7.42 21.61
N ILE A 407 21.73 -6.31 21.29
CA ILE A 407 22.69 -6.21 20.18
C ILE A 407 23.88 -7.17 20.38
N ALA A 408 24.38 -7.31 21.59
CA ALA A 408 25.42 -8.30 21.92
C ALA A 408 24.92 -9.75 21.69
N LEU A 409 23.70 -10.08 22.14
CA LEU A 409 23.08 -11.41 21.89
C LEU A 409 22.85 -11.68 20.41
N LEU A 410 22.57 -10.65 19.61
CA LEU A 410 22.44 -10.74 18.16
C LEU A 410 23.80 -10.89 17.45
N GLY A 411 24.92 -10.91 18.22
CA GLY A 411 26.26 -11.17 17.72
C GLY A 411 26.97 -9.94 17.15
N PHE A 412 26.66 -8.76 17.70
CA PHE A 412 27.34 -7.51 17.35
C PHE A 412 28.32 -7.12 18.47
N ASP A 413 29.48 -7.79 18.50
CA ASP A 413 30.51 -7.53 19.50
C ASP A 413 31.07 -6.11 19.37
N SER A 414 31.22 -5.43 20.51
CA SER A 414 31.79 -4.07 20.60
C SER A 414 30.97 -2.99 19.85
N VAL A 415 29.70 -3.25 19.56
CA VAL A 415 28.75 -2.29 19.01
C VAL A 415 27.77 -1.86 20.11
N THR A 416 27.48 -0.57 20.18
CA THR A 416 26.51 0.02 21.11
C THR A 416 25.33 0.62 20.34
N VAL A 417 24.23 0.85 21.02
CA VAL A 417 23.05 1.52 20.46
C VAL A 417 23.13 3.02 20.75
N ASN A 418 23.14 3.83 19.67
CA ASN A 418 23.22 5.29 19.79
C ASN A 418 21.84 5.94 19.89
N ASN A 419 20.81 5.35 19.27
CA ASN A 419 19.44 5.87 19.32
C ASN A 419 18.44 4.73 19.23
N VAL A 420 17.32 4.90 19.93
CA VAL A 420 16.20 3.95 19.97
C VAL A 420 14.92 4.67 19.59
N ASP A 421 14.14 4.04 18.71
CA ASP A 421 12.82 4.48 18.32
C ASP A 421 11.82 3.33 18.54
N THR A 422 10.83 3.56 19.37
CA THR A 422 9.79 2.59 19.73
C THR A 422 8.42 2.93 19.15
N THR A 423 8.37 3.78 18.12
CA THR A 423 7.13 4.19 17.43
C THR A 423 6.36 2.97 16.93
N ASP A 424 7.05 1.98 16.33
CA ASP A 424 6.44 0.71 15.93
C ASP A 424 7.46 -0.44 16.00
N GLY A 425 7.50 -1.12 17.14
CA GLY A 425 8.50 -2.14 17.45
C GLY A 425 9.72 -1.57 18.12
N LEU A 426 10.90 -2.12 17.86
CA LEU A 426 12.18 -1.69 18.42
C LEU A 426 13.19 -1.41 17.30
N ARG A 427 13.37 -0.13 16.99
CA ARG A 427 14.30 0.34 15.96
C ARG A 427 15.52 0.96 16.62
N MET A 428 16.67 0.36 16.40
CA MET A 428 17.95 0.71 17.01
C MET A 428 18.92 1.24 15.96
N THR A 429 19.48 2.42 16.18
CA THR A 429 20.60 2.93 15.39
C THR A 429 21.91 2.63 16.13
N LEU A 430 22.77 1.87 15.50
CA LEU A 430 24.01 1.36 16.08
C LEU A 430 25.15 2.39 15.98
N SER A 431 26.18 2.22 16.80
CA SER A 431 27.38 3.07 16.77
C SER A 431 28.14 3.01 15.44
N THR A 432 27.93 1.95 14.64
CA THR A 432 28.42 1.82 13.26
C THR A 432 27.65 2.68 12.26
N GLY A 433 26.51 3.27 12.65
CA GLY A 433 25.55 3.93 11.78
C GLY A 433 24.57 2.98 11.09
N ASP A 434 24.71 1.67 11.28
CA ASP A 434 23.73 0.69 10.81
C ASP A 434 22.43 0.81 11.63
N VAL A 435 21.31 0.40 11.03
CA VAL A 435 20.01 0.33 11.73
C VAL A 435 19.54 -1.11 11.76
N VAL A 436 19.00 -1.53 12.90
CA VAL A 436 18.28 -2.80 13.08
C VAL A 436 16.92 -2.49 13.68
N HIS A 437 15.85 -2.99 13.06
CA HIS A 437 14.49 -2.77 13.51
C HIS A 437 13.72 -4.09 13.57
N LEU A 438 13.28 -4.46 14.77
CA LEU A 438 12.46 -5.63 15.04
C LEU A 438 11.00 -5.21 15.26
N ARG A 439 10.05 -5.88 14.56
CA ARG A 439 8.65 -5.55 14.66
C ARG A 439 7.76 -6.80 14.58
N PRO A 440 6.80 -6.97 15.53
CA PRO A 440 5.75 -7.97 15.36
C PRO A 440 4.87 -7.62 14.16
N SER A 441 4.53 -8.60 13.32
CA SER A 441 3.57 -8.35 12.24
C SER A 441 2.16 -8.13 12.83
N GLY A 442 1.43 -7.15 12.30
CA GLY A 442 0.03 -6.91 12.63
C GLY A 442 -0.95 -7.85 11.92
N ASN A 443 -0.50 -8.57 10.88
CA ASN A 443 -1.38 -9.33 9.98
C ASN A 443 -1.17 -10.85 10.03
N ALA A 444 -0.08 -11.30 10.63
CA ALA A 444 0.30 -12.71 10.69
C ALA A 444 1.19 -12.99 11.91
N PRO A 445 1.30 -14.24 12.39
CA PRO A 445 2.25 -14.61 13.43
C PRO A 445 3.68 -14.63 12.87
N GLU A 446 4.25 -13.43 12.70
CA GLU A 446 5.58 -13.21 12.13
C GLU A 446 6.33 -12.16 12.94
N LEU A 447 7.65 -12.34 13.07
CA LEU A 447 8.57 -11.28 13.48
C LEU A 447 9.31 -10.77 12.24
N ARG A 448 9.19 -9.49 11.97
CA ARG A 448 9.87 -8.82 10.87
C ARG A 448 11.14 -8.14 11.34
N CYS A 449 12.17 -8.21 10.53
CA CYS A 449 13.41 -7.46 10.70
C CYS A 449 13.65 -6.59 9.48
N TYR A 450 13.91 -5.31 9.75
CA TYR A 450 14.40 -4.36 8.75
C TYR A 450 15.80 -3.95 9.18
N ALA A 451 16.73 -3.87 8.24
CA ALA A 451 18.05 -3.34 8.51
C ALA A 451 18.46 -2.32 7.45
N GLU A 452 19.19 -1.32 7.85
CA GLU A 452 19.68 -0.27 6.97
C GLU A 452 21.18 -0.05 7.19
N SER A 453 21.91 0.13 6.10
CA SER A 453 23.36 0.34 6.11
C SER A 453 23.81 1.23 4.94
N THR A 454 25.11 1.53 4.90
CA THR A 454 25.74 2.23 3.77
C THR A 454 25.99 1.36 2.54
N GLY A 455 25.65 0.06 2.60
CA GLY A 455 25.80 -0.89 1.49
C GLY A 455 24.76 -1.98 1.50
N ASN A 456 24.27 -2.34 0.32
CA ASN A 456 23.19 -3.33 0.15
C ASN A 456 23.56 -4.71 0.75
N SER A 457 24.76 -5.23 0.43
CA SER A 457 25.25 -6.51 0.97
C SER A 457 25.34 -6.49 2.50
N ARG A 458 25.72 -5.35 3.09
CA ARG A 458 25.78 -5.19 4.55
C ARG A 458 24.37 -5.21 5.17
N ALA A 459 23.43 -4.48 4.60
CA ALA A 459 22.03 -4.48 5.06
C ALA A 459 21.44 -5.90 5.04
N GLN A 460 21.66 -6.67 3.97
CA GLN A 460 21.20 -8.06 3.86
C GLN A 460 21.89 -8.96 4.91
N THR A 461 23.18 -8.79 5.12
CA THR A 461 23.91 -9.55 6.16
C THR A 461 23.35 -9.28 7.55
N LEU A 462 23.01 -8.02 7.87
CA LEU A 462 22.41 -7.64 9.13
C LEU A 462 21.08 -8.36 9.36
N VAL A 463 20.18 -8.33 8.37
CA VAL A 463 18.87 -9.01 8.45
C VAL A 463 19.06 -10.51 8.70
N ASN A 464 19.90 -11.17 7.90
CA ASN A 464 20.14 -12.62 8.04
C ASN A 464 20.70 -12.99 9.40
N GLN A 465 21.69 -12.22 9.89
CA GLN A 465 22.31 -12.42 11.21
C GLN A 465 21.27 -12.25 12.32
N VAL A 466 20.52 -11.16 12.31
CA VAL A 466 19.53 -10.83 13.33
C VAL A 466 18.44 -11.91 13.39
N LEU A 467 17.85 -12.28 12.26
CA LEU A 467 16.78 -13.28 12.23
C LEU A 467 17.26 -14.66 12.68
N ALA A 468 18.47 -15.08 12.28
CA ALA A 468 19.06 -16.34 12.72
C ALA A 468 19.23 -16.38 14.26
N LYS A 469 19.70 -15.27 14.83
CA LYS A 469 19.93 -15.19 16.29
C LYS A 469 18.63 -15.06 17.10
N VAL A 470 17.64 -14.31 16.58
CA VAL A 470 16.34 -14.16 17.26
C VAL A 470 15.60 -15.49 17.39
N GLN A 471 15.75 -16.39 16.42
CA GLN A 471 15.16 -17.74 16.51
C GLN A 471 15.65 -18.51 17.74
N ASP A 472 16.91 -18.29 18.15
CA ASP A 472 17.55 -18.94 19.28
C ASP A 472 17.19 -18.28 20.63
N LEU A 473 16.67 -17.05 20.62
CA LEU A 473 16.24 -16.37 21.85
C LEU A 473 15.02 -17.09 22.45
N ARG A 474 15.19 -17.55 23.67
CA ARG A 474 14.08 -18.07 24.47
C ARG A 474 13.42 -16.89 25.18
N ALA A 475 12.15 -16.69 24.92
CA ALA A 475 11.34 -15.73 25.67
C ALA A 475 11.01 -16.30 27.04
#